data_1b795b89a22278f250aeb717a1abe696
#
_entry.id   1b795b89a22278f250aeb717a1abe696
#
_cell.length_a   1.000
_cell.length_b   1.000
_cell.length_c   1.000
_cell.angle_alpha   90.00
_cell.angle_beta   90.00
_cell.angle_gamma   90.00
#
_symmetry.space_group_name_H-M   'P 1'
#
loop_
_entity.id
_entity.type
_entity.pdbx_description
1 polymer ?
#
loop_
_entity_poly.entity_id
_entity_poly.type
_entity_poly.pdbx_seq_one_letter_code
_entity_poly.pdbx_strand_id
1 'polypeptide(L)'
;MSASASAPTLRRVLRFRTIVSTSTGLAYAAISLLACIQVASYMAGDSAWIALLIAGALALLAAFCFSELNALYPSAAAIRQYLRAAFNEETSLTVSFAYVLTIVAVIAADSYVVGSAVSFVFPQTPAILWILLILALAAGANLVGIRIAGLLQDITTYALLVSLAIISILALSHHGFTLRQPLAGLGNPGNLINAVAVGVFVFSAFEWVTPLSEEMTDTHLIPRGMFIALGLLFVSYALFTLAATNLVGIGALKDSPVPQMLLGRATLGGAGVIWMLIATLFTGVMTFNGGFATASRFLYA
;
A
#
# COMPACT_ATOMS: atom_id res chain seq x y z
N MET A 1 42.30 -21.17 16.61
CA MET A 1 41.13 -21.55 15.81
C MET A 1 39.92 -20.86 16.44
N SER A 2 39.55 -19.68 15.99
CA SER A 2 38.32 -19.01 16.43
C SER A 2 37.16 -19.61 15.65
N ALA A 3 36.22 -20.24 16.35
CA ALA A 3 34.98 -20.65 15.76
C ALA A 3 34.27 -19.40 15.21
N SER A 4 34.16 -19.29 13.90
CA SER A 4 33.29 -18.30 13.27
C SER A 4 31.85 -18.62 13.71
N ALA A 5 31.30 -17.82 14.60
CA ALA A 5 29.90 -17.91 14.92
C ALA A 5 29.12 -17.75 13.58
N SER A 6 28.49 -18.82 13.13
CA SER A 6 27.60 -18.75 11.96
C SER A 6 26.54 -17.68 12.23
N ALA A 7 26.42 -16.70 11.35
CA ALA A 7 25.37 -15.69 11.44
C ALA A 7 24.00 -16.38 11.61
N PRO A 8 23.12 -15.89 12.50
CA PRO A 8 21.82 -16.50 12.72
C PRO A 8 21.02 -16.50 11.41
N THR A 9 20.70 -17.69 10.89
CA THR A 9 19.89 -17.83 9.68
C THR A 9 18.43 -17.55 10.00
N LEU A 10 17.80 -16.67 9.23
CA LEU A 10 16.38 -16.37 9.37
C LEU A 10 15.52 -17.60 9.00
N ARG A 11 14.39 -17.79 9.71
CA ARG A 11 13.50 -18.94 9.48
C ARG A 11 12.66 -18.72 8.22
N ARG A 12 12.75 -19.62 7.23
CA ARG A 12 11.94 -19.62 6.02
C ARG A 12 10.53 -20.18 6.31
N VAL A 13 9.57 -19.30 6.56
CA VAL A 13 8.19 -19.65 6.95
C VAL A 13 7.13 -18.94 6.13
N LEU A 14 7.50 -17.88 5.39
CA LEU A 14 6.58 -17.09 4.59
C LEU A 14 6.30 -17.77 3.25
N ARG A 15 5.02 -17.80 2.86
CA ARG A 15 4.53 -18.48 1.65
C ARG A 15 4.16 -17.46 0.56
N PHE A 16 3.88 -17.95 -0.64
CA PHE A 16 3.48 -17.14 -1.79
C PHE A 16 2.34 -16.17 -1.50
N ARG A 17 1.30 -16.59 -0.77
CA ARG A 17 0.19 -15.70 -0.37
C ARG A 17 0.70 -14.48 0.42
N THR A 18 1.71 -14.66 1.28
CA THR A 18 2.29 -13.59 2.08
C THR A 18 3.16 -12.66 1.23
N ILE A 19 3.79 -13.17 0.17
CA ILE A 19 4.48 -12.32 -0.82
C ILE A 19 3.46 -11.36 -1.46
N VAL A 20 2.35 -11.90 -1.95
CA VAL A 20 1.28 -11.10 -2.59
C VAL A 20 0.67 -10.12 -1.60
N SER A 21 0.31 -10.57 -0.39
CA SER A 21 -0.32 -9.70 0.62
C SER A 21 0.62 -8.59 1.12
N THR A 22 1.91 -8.87 1.27
CA THR A 22 2.90 -7.86 1.68
C THR A 22 3.11 -6.82 0.58
N SER A 23 3.37 -7.27 -0.66
CA SER A 23 3.53 -6.37 -1.81
C SER A 23 2.28 -5.52 -2.07
N THR A 24 1.08 -6.08 -1.90
CA THR A 24 -0.17 -5.34 -2.06
C THR A 24 -0.43 -4.44 -0.87
N GLY A 25 -0.33 -4.97 0.35
CA GLY A 25 -0.76 -4.29 1.57
C GLY A 25 0.05 -3.05 1.89
N LEU A 26 1.34 -3.06 1.62
CA LEU A 26 2.20 -1.90 1.87
C LEU A 26 1.93 -0.74 0.90
N ALA A 27 1.63 -1.03 -0.36
CA ALA A 27 1.18 -0.03 -1.32
C ALA A 27 -0.27 0.43 -1.07
N TYR A 28 -1.10 -0.42 -0.45
CA TYR A 28 -2.53 -0.18 -0.25
C TYR A 28 -2.86 0.53 1.07
N ALA A 29 -2.02 1.44 1.49
CA ALA A 29 -2.23 2.28 2.67
C ALA A 29 -3.48 3.18 2.52
N ALA A 30 -4.08 3.64 3.63
CA ALA A 30 -5.24 4.53 3.60
C ALA A 30 -4.93 5.86 2.90
N ILE A 31 -3.69 6.35 3.03
CA ILE A 31 -3.21 7.54 2.32
C ILE A 31 -3.24 7.34 0.79
N SER A 32 -3.10 6.11 0.29
CA SER A 32 -3.17 5.81 -1.14
C SER A 32 -4.59 5.97 -1.69
N LEU A 33 -5.64 5.71 -0.89
CA LEU A 33 -7.02 5.98 -1.28
C LEU A 33 -7.29 7.49 -1.43
N LEU A 34 -6.72 8.30 -0.53
CA LEU A 34 -6.75 9.76 -0.65
C LEU A 34 -6.01 10.23 -1.90
N ALA A 35 -4.83 9.67 -2.18
CA ALA A 35 -4.05 9.97 -3.38
C ALA A 35 -4.78 9.58 -4.67
N CYS A 36 -5.56 8.48 -4.70
CA CYS A 36 -6.41 8.13 -5.83
C CYS A 36 -7.46 9.22 -6.15
N ILE A 37 -8.04 9.84 -5.13
CA ILE A 37 -8.96 10.97 -5.32
C ILE A 37 -8.22 12.20 -5.85
N GLN A 38 -6.98 12.42 -5.44
CA GLN A 38 -6.15 13.48 -6.01
C GLN A 38 -5.82 13.22 -7.48
N VAL A 39 -5.49 11.98 -7.88
CA VAL A 39 -5.38 11.58 -9.30
C VAL A 39 -6.68 11.92 -10.04
N ALA A 40 -7.83 11.55 -9.50
CA ALA A 40 -9.13 11.83 -10.11
C ALA A 40 -9.41 13.34 -10.23
N SER A 41 -8.94 14.16 -9.28
CA SER A 41 -9.12 15.62 -9.34
C SER A 41 -8.36 16.26 -10.50
N TYR A 42 -7.18 15.77 -10.84
CA TYR A 42 -6.42 16.22 -12.01
C TYR A 42 -7.03 15.72 -13.32
N MET A 43 -7.67 14.54 -13.31
CA MET A 43 -8.17 13.85 -14.50
C MET A 43 -9.68 14.02 -14.73
N ALA A 44 -10.31 15.05 -14.15
CA ALA A 44 -11.75 15.30 -14.25
C ALA A 44 -12.64 14.11 -13.81
N GLY A 45 -12.16 13.29 -12.86
CA GLY A 45 -12.89 12.15 -12.31
C GLY A 45 -12.84 10.91 -13.20
N ASP A 46 -13.67 10.86 -14.24
CA ASP A 46 -13.89 9.68 -15.07
C ASP A 46 -12.67 9.19 -15.86
N SER A 47 -11.67 10.06 -16.07
CA SER A 47 -10.42 9.74 -16.78
C SER A 47 -9.28 9.27 -15.87
N ALA A 48 -9.47 9.19 -14.55
CA ALA A 48 -8.44 8.84 -13.58
C ALA A 48 -7.76 7.50 -13.88
N TRP A 49 -8.52 6.54 -14.42
CA TRP A 49 -8.01 5.22 -14.78
C TRP A 49 -6.83 5.26 -15.76
N ILE A 50 -6.75 6.28 -16.63
CA ILE A 50 -5.66 6.45 -17.60
C ILE A 50 -4.35 6.77 -16.86
N ALA A 51 -4.39 7.74 -15.94
CA ALA A 51 -3.22 8.09 -15.16
C ALA A 51 -2.78 6.93 -14.26
N LEU A 52 -3.71 6.20 -13.66
CA LEU A 52 -3.43 4.99 -12.89
C LEU A 52 -2.83 3.88 -13.77
N LEU A 53 -3.31 3.72 -15.00
CA LEU A 53 -2.76 2.74 -15.96
C LEU A 53 -1.30 3.08 -16.32
N ILE A 54 -1.03 4.34 -16.64
CA ILE A 54 0.33 4.79 -16.97
C ILE A 54 1.25 4.62 -15.75
N ALA A 55 0.81 5.03 -14.56
CA ALA A 55 1.58 4.88 -13.33
C ALA A 55 1.82 3.39 -12.98
N GLY A 56 0.81 2.53 -13.14
CA GLY A 56 0.93 1.09 -12.98
C GLY A 56 1.91 0.47 -13.99
N ALA A 57 1.92 0.94 -15.24
CA ALA A 57 2.90 0.51 -16.23
C ALA A 57 4.33 0.90 -15.83
N LEU A 58 4.54 2.12 -15.31
CA LEU A 58 5.84 2.53 -14.77
C LEU A 58 6.25 1.68 -13.56
N ALA A 59 5.31 1.37 -12.66
CA ALA A 59 5.56 0.47 -11.54
C ALA A 59 5.91 -0.96 -11.99
N LEU A 60 5.29 -1.45 -13.07
CA LEU A 60 5.65 -2.74 -13.67
C LEU A 60 7.08 -2.74 -14.20
N LEU A 61 7.54 -1.67 -14.85
CA LEU A 61 8.94 -1.55 -15.28
C LEU A 61 9.89 -1.60 -14.08
N ALA A 62 9.57 -0.88 -13.00
CA ALA A 62 10.33 -0.96 -11.76
C ALA A 62 10.32 -2.39 -11.18
N ALA A 63 9.19 -3.08 -11.21
CA ALA A 63 9.08 -4.47 -10.71
C ALA A 63 9.95 -5.45 -11.50
N PHE A 64 10.14 -5.26 -12.81
CA PHE A 64 11.11 -6.04 -13.58
C PHE A 64 12.54 -5.83 -13.06
N CYS A 65 12.96 -4.58 -12.81
CA CYS A 65 14.28 -4.28 -12.27
C CYS A 65 14.46 -4.91 -10.86
N PHE A 66 13.48 -4.75 -9.96
CA PHE A 66 13.53 -5.37 -8.64
C PHE A 66 13.54 -6.90 -8.70
N SER A 67 12.87 -7.49 -9.69
CA SER A 67 12.85 -8.94 -9.90
C SER A 67 14.24 -9.49 -10.24
N GLU A 68 14.94 -8.84 -11.16
CA GLU A 68 16.30 -9.22 -11.54
C GLU A 68 17.29 -8.99 -10.39
N LEU A 69 17.20 -7.83 -9.71
CA LEU A 69 18.06 -7.52 -8.58
C LEU A 69 17.86 -8.51 -7.43
N ASN A 70 16.61 -8.89 -7.14
CA ASN A 70 16.32 -9.89 -6.11
C ASN A 70 16.80 -11.30 -6.50
N ALA A 71 16.81 -11.64 -7.78
CA ALA A 71 17.35 -12.92 -8.26
C ALA A 71 18.89 -12.97 -8.13
N LEU A 72 19.57 -11.84 -8.36
CA LEU A 72 21.03 -11.72 -8.22
C LEU A 72 21.49 -11.62 -6.78
N TYR A 73 20.73 -10.92 -5.93
CA TYR A 73 21.09 -10.59 -4.55
C TYR A 73 19.93 -10.85 -3.58
N PRO A 74 19.52 -12.12 -3.38
CA PRO A 74 18.44 -12.44 -2.44
C PRO A 74 18.93 -12.30 -0.98
N SER A 75 18.70 -11.14 -0.38
CA SER A 75 19.20 -10.79 0.95
C SER A 75 18.18 -9.97 1.74
N ALA A 76 18.19 -10.09 3.06
CA ALA A 76 17.44 -9.20 3.96
C ALA A 76 17.90 -7.73 3.83
N ALA A 77 19.15 -7.51 3.41
CA ALA A 77 19.66 -6.20 3.06
C ALA A 77 19.03 -5.59 1.81
N ALA A 78 18.43 -6.41 0.94
CA ALA A 78 17.71 -6.02 -0.29
C ALA A 78 18.31 -4.79 -0.99
N ILE A 79 17.63 -3.64 -0.93
CA ILE A 79 18.02 -2.39 -1.60
C ILE A 79 19.44 -1.95 -1.22
N ARG A 80 19.86 -2.12 0.04
CA ARG A 80 21.23 -1.83 0.45
C ARG A 80 22.23 -2.65 -0.35
N GLN A 81 21.98 -3.95 -0.52
CA GLN A 81 22.86 -4.84 -1.27
C GLN A 81 22.88 -4.49 -2.76
N TYR A 82 21.73 -4.12 -3.34
CA TYR A 82 21.63 -3.69 -4.75
C TYR A 82 22.48 -2.45 -4.99
N LEU A 83 22.36 -1.45 -4.11
CA LEU A 83 23.11 -0.19 -4.22
C LEU A 83 24.61 -0.38 -3.96
N ARG A 84 24.98 -1.26 -3.00
CA ARG A 84 26.38 -1.60 -2.74
C ARG A 84 27.05 -2.26 -3.95
N ALA A 85 26.30 -3.13 -4.64
CA ALA A 85 26.80 -3.79 -5.85
C ALA A 85 26.97 -2.84 -7.04
N ALA A 86 26.11 -1.81 -7.13
CA ALA A 86 26.11 -0.86 -8.24
C ALA A 86 27.02 0.36 -8.00
N PHE A 87 27.20 0.79 -6.75
CA PHE A 87 27.91 2.03 -6.38
C PHE A 87 28.99 1.72 -5.32
N ASN A 88 28.82 2.22 -4.10
CA ASN A 88 29.73 2.04 -2.99
C ASN A 88 28.97 1.93 -1.67
N GLU A 89 29.71 1.64 -0.57
CA GLU A 89 29.12 1.46 0.76
C GLU A 89 28.44 2.74 1.29
N GLU A 90 29.05 3.91 1.10
CA GLU A 90 28.52 5.18 1.59
C GLU A 90 27.18 5.54 0.95
N THR A 91 27.08 5.43 -0.39
CA THR A 91 25.86 5.64 -1.14
C THR A 91 24.79 4.64 -0.71
N SER A 92 25.17 3.39 -0.56
CA SER A 92 24.27 2.32 -0.13
C SER A 92 23.68 2.59 1.26
N LEU A 93 24.48 2.98 2.23
CA LEU A 93 24.03 3.33 3.59
C LEU A 93 23.13 4.58 3.58
N THR A 94 23.53 5.63 2.87
CA THR A 94 22.78 6.88 2.80
C THR A 94 21.37 6.65 2.23
N VAL A 95 21.26 5.92 1.12
CA VAL A 95 19.98 5.63 0.48
C VAL A 95 19.14 4.66 1.36
N SER A 96 19.77 3.65 1.97
CA SER A 96 19.05 2.75 2.89
C SER A 96 18.47 3.49 4.08
N PHE A 97 19.19 4.45 4.65
CA PHE A 97 18.69 5.28 5.74
C PHE A 97 17.51 6.17 5.27
N ALA A 98 17.64 6.80 4.09
CA ALA A 98 16.54 7.57 3.49
C ALA A 98 15.30 6.69 3.25
N TYR A 99 15.51 5.43 2.89
CA TYR A 99 14.43 4.46 2.71
C TYR A 99 13.70 4.14 4.02
N VAL A 100 14.44 3.94 5.12
CA VAL A 100 13.82 3.77 6.45
C VAL A 100 13.02 5.02 6.86
N LEU A 101 13.55 6.23 6.60
CA LEU A 101 12.80 7.48 6.84
C LEU A 101 11.53 7.54 6.01
N THR A 102 11.56 7.07 4.76
CA THR A 102 10.37 6.98 3.91
C THR A 102 9.32 6.05 4.50
N ILE A 103 9.72 4.88 5.04
CA ILE A 103 8.80 3.96 5.73
C ILE A 103 8.12 4.67 6.92
N VAL A 104 8.89 5.38 7.74
CA VAL A 104 8.36 6.13 8.90
C VAL A 104 7.39 7.22 8.43
N ALA A 105 7.72 7.95 7.36
CA ALA A 105 6.86 8.98 6.80
C ALA A 105 5.53 8.41 6.26
N VAL A 106 5.56 7.25 5.60
CA VAL A 106 4.34 6.56 5.13
C VAL A 106 3.47 6.12 6.30
N ILE A 107 4.06 5.53 7.35
CA ILE A 107 3.33 5.16 8.57
C ILE A 107 2.69 6.39 9.23
N ALA A 108 3.41 7.52 9.30
CA ALA A 108 2.89 8.75 9.86
C ALA A 108 1.72 9.33 9.03
N ALA A 109 1.85 9.33 7.70
CA ALA A 109 0.81 9.78 6.79
C ALA A 109 -0.44 8.88 6.86
N ASP A 110 -0.25 7.57 6.94
CA ASP A 110 -1.35 6.62 7.09
C ASP A 110 -2.06 6.79 8.45
N SER A 111 -1.29 7.07 9.51
CA SER A 111 -1.83 7.36 10.85
C SER A 111 -2.77 8.58 10.83
N TYR A 112 -2.48 9.60 10.02
CA TYR A 112 -3.35 10.76 9.86
C TYR A 112 -4.71 10.37 9.26
N VAL A 113 -4.73 9.55 8.21
CA VAL A 113 -5.98 9.11 7.56
C VAL A 113 -6.77 8.16 8.48
N VAL A 114 -6.09 7.23 9.15
CA VAL A 114 -6.70 6.33 10.13
C VAL A 114 -7.31 7.13 11.29
N GLY A 115 -6.56 8.08 11.84
CA GLY A 115 -7.04 8.96 12.90
C GLY A 115 -8.25 9.80 12.48
N SER A 116 -8.23 10.34 11.26
CA SER A 116 -9.35 11.09 10.68
C SER A 116 -10.59 10.21 10.49
N ALA A 117 -10.43 8.95 10.08
CA ALA A 117 -11.54 8.01 9.92
C ALA A 117 -12.19 7.66 11.28
N VAL A 118 -11.37 7.46 12.31
CA VAL A 118 -11.87 7.24 13.67
C VAL A 118 -12.62 8.46 14.19
N SER A 119 -12.05 9.66 14.04
CA SER A 119 -12.69 10.91 14.47
C SER A 119 -13.97 11.22 13.71
N PHE A 120 -14.11 10.74 12.46
CA PHE A 120 -15.33 10.87 11.69
C PHE A 120 -16.51 10.08 12.28
N VAL A 121 -16.22 8.95 12.96
CA VAL A 121 -17.24 8.08 13.56
C VAL A 121 -17.36 8.32 15.08
N PHE A 122 -16.24 8.52 15.75
CA PHE A 122 -16.11 8.66 17.19
C PHE A 122 -15.42 9.98 17.57
N PRO A 123 -16.06 11.14 17.34
CA PRO A 123 -15.45 12.45 17.59
C PRO A 123 -15.09 12.69 19.07
N GLN A 124 -15.68 11.94 19.99
CA GLN A 124 -15.41 12.04 21.42
C GLN A 124 -14.16 11.27 21.89
N THR A 125 -13.63 10.37 21.05
CA THR A 125 -12.46 9.56 21.40
C THR A 125 -11.21 10.15 20.78
N PRO A 126 -10.11 10.35 21.53
CA PRO A 126 -8.86 10.82 20.98
C PRO A 126 -8.34 9.82 19.94
N ALA A 127 -8.14 10.28 18.68
CA ALA A 127 -7.63 9.43 17.59
C ALA A 127 -6.29 8.78 17.92
N ILE A 128 -5.46 9.47 18.72
CA ILE A 128 -4.14 8.96 19.11
C ILE A 128 -4.21 7.62 19.86
N LEU A 129 -5.26 7.37 20.63
CA LEU A 129 -5.41 6.10 21.34
C LEU A 129 -5.57 4.94 20.38
N TRP A 130 -6.33 5.12 19.31
CA TRP A 130 -6.52 4.12 18.27
C TRP A 130 -5.24 3.87 17.48
N ILE A 131 -4.52 4.93 17.13
CA ILE A 131 -3.23 4.85 16.44
C ILE A 131 -2.23 4.07 17.30
N LEU A 132 -2.12 4.40 18.60
CA LEU A 132 -1.23 3.70 19.52
C LEU A 132 -1.63 2.23 19.70
N LEU A 133 -2.92 1.92 19.73
CA LEU A 133 -3.43 0.54 19.81
C LEU A 133 -3.00 -0.26 18.56
N ILE A 134 -3.17 0.30 17.37
CA ILE A 134 -2.77 -0.35 16.11
C ILE A 134 -1.24 -0.52 16.05
N LEU A 135 -0.48 0.50 16.44
CA LEU A 135 0.98 0.41 16.52
C LEU A 135 1.41 -0.68 17.50
N ALA A 136 0.80 -0.76 18.68
CA ALA A 136 1.09 -1.80 19.67
C ALA A 136 0.76 -3.21 19.15
N LEU A 137 -0.37 -3.36 18.44
CA LEU A 137 -0.77 -4.62 17.80
C LEU A 137 0.25 -5.06 16.75
N ALA A 138 0.64 -4.15 15.86
CA ALA A 138 1.60 -4.41 14.80
C ALA A 138 3.00 -4.71 15.36
N ALA A 139 3.45 -3.93 16.35
CA ALA A 139 4.73 -4.17 17.05
C ALA A 139 4.72 -5.52 17.77
N GLY A 140 3.65 -5.81 18.51
CA GLY A 140 3.48 -7.08 19.21
C GLY A 140 3.52 -8.28 18.27
N ALA A 141 2.84 -8.21 17.12
CA ALA A 141 2.86 -9.27 16.11
C ALA A 141 4.29 -9.52 15.57
N ASN A 142 5.05 -8.45 15.33
CA ASN A 142 6.44 -8.55 14.87
C ASN A 142 7.38 -9.10 15.96
N LEU A 143 7.18 -8.73 17.23
CA LEU A 143 7.96 -9.26 18.36
C LEU A 143 7.68 -10.74 18.63
N VAL A 144 6.44 -11.20 18.43
CA VAL A 144 6.11 -12.64 18.54
C VAL A 144 6.77 -13.45 17.44
N GLY A 145 6.93 -12.87 16.25
CA GLY A 145 7.71 -13.45 15.17
C GLY A 145 7.06 -13.31 13.80
N ILE A 146 7.90 -13.45 12.78
CA ILE A 146 7.54 -13.19 11.38
C ILE A 146 6.36 -14.03 10.85
N ARG A 147 6.12 -15.24 11.40
CA ARG A 147 4.97 -16.07 11.03
C ARG A 147 3.64 -15.42 11.44
N ILE A 148 3.58 -14.82 12.63
CA ILE A 148 2.38 -14.14 13.12
C ILE A 148 2.20 -12.81 12.40
N ALA A 149 3.29 -12.05 12.23
CA ALA A 149 3.27 -10.82 11.42
C ALA A 149 2.79 -11.08 9.99
N GLY A 150 3.28 -12.16 9.33
CA GLY A 150 2.85 -12.55 8.00
C GLY A 150 1.38 -12.99 7.94
N LEU A 151 0.87 -13.70 8.94
CA LEU A 151 -0.54 -14.07 9.03
C LEU A 151 -1.44 -12.84 9.21
N LEU A 152 -1.04 -11.91 10.07
CA LEU A 152 -1.74 -10.64 10.26
C LEU A 152 -1.80 -9.84 8.96
N GLN A 153 -0.66 -9.76 8.24
CA GLN A 153 -0.58 -9.14 6.93
C GLN A 153 -1.54 -9.78 5.92
N ASP A 154 -1.55 -11.12 5.83
CA ASP A 154 -2.43 -11.85 4.93
C ASP A 154 -3.91 -11.52 5.20
N ILE A 155 -4.34 -11.62 6.47
CA ILE A 155 -5.74 -11.42 6.86
C ILE A 155 -6.19 -10.00 6.55
N THR A 156 -5.42 -8.99 7.00
CA THR A 156 -5.82 -7.59 6.84
C THR A 156 -5.81 -7.15 5.40
N THR A 157 -4.81 -7.55 4.61
CA THR A 157 -4.71 -7.18 3.19
C THR A 157 -5.85 -7.79 2.37
N TYR A 158 -6.09 -9.11 2.49
CA TYR A 158 -7.15 -9.74 1.70
C TYR A 158 -8.54 -9.31 2.14
N ALA A 159 -8.78 -9.11 3.44
CA ALA A 159 -10.04 -8.57 3.93
C ALA A 159 -10.31 -7.15 3.39
N LEU A 160 -9.27 -6.30 3.33
CA LEU A 160 -9.40 -4.96 2.77
C LEU A 160 -9.69 -5.00 1.26
N LEU A 161 -8.94 -5.80 0.47
CA LEU A 161 -9.16 -5.94 -0.97
C LEU A 161 -10.60 -6.37 -1.28
N VAL A 162 -11.09 -7.37 -0.55
CA VAL A 162 -12.47 -7.86 -0.70
C VAL A 162 -13.47 -6.78 -0.27
N SER A 163 -13.24 -6.11 0.85
CA SER A 163 -14.12 -5.04 1.35
C SER A 163 -14.27 -3.89 0.35
N LEU A 164 -13.15 -3.41 -0.19
CA LEU A 164 -13.19 -2.32 -1.17
C LEU A 164 -13.79 -2.74 -2.52
N ALA A 165 -13.52 -3.97 -2.96
CA ALA A 165 -14.17 -4.50 -4.15
C ALA A 165 -15.69 -4.56 -3.97
N ILE A 166 -16.18 -5.12 -2.86
CA ILE A 166 -17.62 -5.23 -2.58
C ILE A 166 -18.27 -3.84 -2.52
N ILE A 167 -17.73 -2.91 -1.72
CA ILE A 167 -18.36 -1.59 -1.58
C ILE A 167 -18.37 -0.82 -2.91
N SER A 168 -17.29 -0.92 -3.70
CA SER A 168 -17.20 -0.26 -5.00
C SER A 168 -18.16 -0.86 -6.02
N ILE A 169 -18.29 -2.19 -6.07
CA ILE A 169 -19.24 -2.88 -6.96
C ILE A 169 -20.69 -2.53 -6.57
N LEU A 170 -21.00 -2.55 -5.26
CA LEU A 170 -22.33 -2.14 -4.79
C LEU A 170 -22.64 -0.69 -5.17
N ALA A 171 -21.70 0.24 -5.00
CA ALA A 171 -21.87 1.63 -5.39
C ALA A 171 -22.19 1.77 -6.88
N LEU A 172 -21.44 1.09 -7.74
CA LEU A 172 -21.64 1.13 -9.19
C LEU A 172 -22.93 0.42 -9.63
N SER A 173 -23.34 -0.67 -8.95
CA SER A 173 -24.56 -1.41 -9.29
C SER A 173 -25.85 -0.67 -8.92
N HIS A 174 -25.84 0.06 -7.79
CA HIS A 174 -27.04 0.77 -7.31
C HIS A 174 -27.32 2.08 -8.06
N HIS A 175 -26.29 2.75 -8.56
CA HIS A 175 -26.40 4.08 -9.16
C HIS A 175 -26.13 4.10 -10.66
N GLY A 176 -25.84 2.95 -11.25
CA GLY A 176 -25.44 2.82 -12.65
C GLY A 176 -24.01 3.32 -12.90
N PHE A 177 -23.34 2.67 -13.82
CA PHE A 177 -22.00 3.04 -14.24
C PHE A 177 -22.12 3.96 -15.48
N THR A 178 -21.65 5.20 -15.35
CA THR A 178 -21.60 6.12 -16.47
C THR A 178 -20.21 6.72 -16.60
N LEU A 179 -19.48 6.34 -17.63
CA LEU A 179 -18.30 7.07 -18.08
C LEU A 179 -18.75 8.21 -19.00
N ARG A 180 -18.96 9.40 -18.43
CA ARG A 180 -19.45 10.55 -19.19
C ARG A 180 -18.37 11.09 -20.13
N GLN A 181 -17.12 11.17 -19.67
CA GLN A 181 -16.00 11.73 -20.41
C GLN A 181 -14.70 10.95 -20.12
N PRO A 182 -14.58 9.68 -20.58
CA PRO A 182 -13.47 8.79 -20.20
C PRO A 182 -12.09 9.26 -20.67
N LEU A 183 -12.01 10.21 -21.61
CA LEU A 183 -10.76 10.73 -22.17
C LEU A 183 -10.56 12.24 -21.91
N ALA A 184 -11.45 12.90 -21.16
CA ALA A 184 -11.39 14.35 -20.95
C ALA A 184 -10.08 14.81 -20.30
N GLY A 185 -9.50 13.99 -19.41
CA GLY A 185 -8.23 14.29 -18.74
C GLY A 185 -7.02 14.37 -19.69
N LEU A 186 -7.10 13.83 -20.90
CA LEU A 186 -6.01 13.89 -21.88
C LEU A 186 -5.87 15.28 -22.54
N GLY A 187 -6.89 16.13 -22.43
CA GLY A 187 -6.85 17.48 -23.01
C GLY A 187 -5.89 18.45 -22.32
N ASN A 188 -5.36 18.09 -21.14
CA ASN A 188 -4.40 18.92 -20.39
C ASN A 188 -3.16 18.11 -20.00
N PRO A 189 -2.05 18.21 -20.75
CA PRO A 189 -0.82 17.45 -20.48
C PRO A 189 -0.23 17.71 -19.09
N GLY A 190 -0.33 18.95 -18.55
CA GLY A 190 0.15 19.27 -17.21
C GLY A 190 -0.61 18.52 -16.12
N ASN A 191 -1.93 18.46 -16.24
CA ASN A 191 -2.76 17.69 -15.32
C ASN A 191 -2.48 16.18 -15.41
N LEU A 192 -2.27 15.65 -16.61
CA LEU A 192 -1.91 14.26 -16.81
C LEU A 192 -0.57 13.92 -16.13
N ILE A 193 0.46 14.77 -16.31
CA ILE A 193 1.76 14.58 -15.66
C ILE A 193 1.62 14.59 -14.14
N ASN A 194 0.89 15.55 -13.56
CA ASN A 194 0.64 15.62 -12.13
C ASN A 194 -0.13 14.39 -11.63
N ALA A 195 -1.15 13.95 -12.36
CA ALA A 195 -1.93 12.77 -12.03
C ALA A 195 -1.06 11.49 -12.05
N VAL A 196 -0.20 11.33 -13.06
CA VAL A 196 0.74 10.20 -13.15
C VAL A 196 1.77 10.24 -12.02
N ALA A 197 2.31 11.42 -11.68
CA ALA A 197 3.26 11.56 -10.56
C ALA A 197 2.65 11.11 -9.24
N VAL A 198 1.41 11.55 -8.93
CA VAL A 198 0.67 11.05 -7.76
C VAL A 198 0.36 9.56 -7.89
N GLY A 199 0.00 9.10 -9.09
CA GLY A 199 -0.25 7.69 -9.38
C GLY A 199 0.97 6.81 -9.11
N VAL A 200 2.17 7.24 -9.44
CA VAL A 200 3.41 6.50 -9.13
C VAL A 200 3.56 6.31 -7.62
N PHE A 201 3.27 7.33 -6.80
CA PHE A 201 3.25 7.19 -5.34
C PHE A 201 2.25 6.11 -4.90
N VAL A 202 1.05 6.07 -5.49
CA VAL A 202 -0.01 5.10 -5.14
C VAL A 202 0.44 3.65 -5.34
N PHE A 203 1.29 3.38 -6.33
CA PHE A 203 1.85 2.05 -6.58
C PHE A 203 3.16 1.76 -5.84
N SER A 204 3.79 2.75 -5.18
CA SER A 204 5.05 2.54 -4.46
C SER A 204 4.88 1.58 -3.27
N ALA A 205 6.00 1.02 -2.79
CA ALA A 205 6.10 0.07 -1.68
C ALA A 205 5.71 -1.39 -2.02
N PHE A 206 5.36 -1.73 -3.25
CA PHE A 206 5.19 -3.13 -3.67
C PHE A 206 6.50 -3.94 -3.52
N GLU A 207 7.64 -3.29 -3.62
CA GLU A 207 8.99 -3.86 -3.52
C GLU A 207 9.44 -4.09 -2.07
N TRP A 208 8.71 -3.59 -1.07
CA TRP A 208 9.06 -3.77 0.35
C TRP A 208 8.95 -5.22 0.83
N VAL A 209 8.51 -6.12 -0.02
CA VAL A 209 8.59 -7.57 0.20
C VAL A 209 10.01 -8.10 0.03
N THR A 210 10.89 -7.40 -0.73
CA THR A 210 12.24 -7.90 -1.04
C THR A 210 13.14 -8.08 0.19
N PRO A 211 13.11 -7.25 1.25
CA PRO A 211 13.85 -7.50 2.49
C PRO A 211 13.41 -8.76 3.24
N LEU A 212 12.23 -9.31 2.93
CA LEU A 212 11.75 -10.55 3.52
C LEU A 212 12.21 -11.81 2.74
N SER A 213 13.04 -11.65 1.72
CA SER A 213 13.46 -12.74 0.82
C SER A 213 14.08 -13.93 1.57
N GLU A 214 14.89 -13.70 2.60
CA GLU A 214 15.54 -14.75 3.40
C GLU A 214 14.52 -15.55 4.25
N GLU A 215 13.35 -14.99 4.54
CA GLU A 215 12.27 -15.63 5.30
C GLU A 215 11.23 -16.31 4.42
N MET A 216 11.33 -16.17 3.09
CA MET A 216 10.45 -16.82 2.12
C MET A 216 10.84 -18.29 1.92
N THR A 217 9.83 -19.15 1.80
CA THR A 217 10.03 -20.56 1.49
C THR A 217 10.58 -20.76 0.07
N ASP A 218 10.22 -19.88 -0.85
CA ASP A 218 10.69 -19.87 -2.24
C ASP A 218 10.85 -18.42 -2.74
N THR A 219 12.09 -17.99 -2.90
CA THR A 219 12.45 -16.64 -3.35
C THR A 219 12.16 -16.39 -4.82
N HIS A 220 12.10 -17.45 -5.65
CA HIS A 220 11.76 -17.34 -7.07
C HIS A 220 10.31 -16.91 -7.32
N LEU A 221 9.45 -16.98 -6.28
CA LEU A 221 8.06 -16.54 -6.35
C LEU A 221 7.88 -15.04 -6.06
N ILE A 222 8.91 -14.33 -5.54
CA ILE A 222 8.82 -12.91 -5.22
C ILE A 222 8.45 -12.07 -6.45
N PRO A 223 9.12 -12.21 -7.61
CA PRO A 223 8.74 -11.49 -8.81
C PRO A 223 7.27 -11.69 -9.20
N ARG A 224 6.83 -12.94 -9.21
CA ARG A 224 5.44 -13.29 -9.55
C ARG A 224 4.45 -12.65 -8.56
N GLY A 225 4.79 -12.62 -7.28
CA GLY A 225 3.98 -11.97 -6.25
C GLY A 225 3.88 -10.46 -6.45
N MET A 226 4.98 -9.77 -6.77
CA MET A 226 4.99 -8.33 -7.07
C MET A 226 4.11 -8.00 -8.29
N PHE A 227 4.21 -8.77 -9.39
CA PHE A 227 3.37 -8.54 -10.57
C PHE A 227 1.88 -8.74 -10.29
N ILE A 228 1.52 -9.78 -9.54
CA ILE A 228 0.13 -10.00 -9.12
C ILE A 228 -0.35 -8.87 -8.22
N ALA A 229 0.48 -8.42 -7.27
CA ALA A 229 0.17 -7.31 -6.39
C ALA A 229 -0.13 -6.03 -7.16
N LEU A 230 0.71 -5.66 -8.15
CA LEU A 230 0.49 -4.48 -8.99
C LEU A 230 -0.81 -4.59 -9.81
N GLY A 231 -1.15 -5.77 -10.32
CA GLY A 231 -2.43 -6.01 -10.98
C GLY A 231 -3.63 -5.83 -10.04
N LEU A 232 -3.56 -6.38 -8.82
CA LEU A 232 -4.59 -6.23 -7.79
C LEU A 232 -4.75 -4.76 -7.36
N LEU A 233 -3.64 -4.05 -7.18
CA LEU A 233 -3.63 -2.62 -6.86
C LEU A 233 -4.31 -1.81 -7.96
N PHE A 234 -3.94 -2.01 -9.21
CA PHE A 234 -4.54 -1.30 -10.34
C PHE A 234 -6.06 -1.49 -10.39
N VAL A 235 -6.53 -2.74 -10.34
CA VAL A 235 -7.95 -3.04 -10.37
C VAL A 235 -8.68 -2.41 -9.17
N SER A 236 -8.13 -2.54 -7.97
CA SER A 236 -8.74 -1.99 -6.75
C SER A 236 -8.79 -0.47 -6.76
N TYR A 237 -7.72 0.21 -7.16
CA TYR A 237 -7.67 1.66 -7.23
C TYR A 237 -8.58 2.23 -8.32
N ALA A 238 -8.58 1.63 -9.50
CA ALA A 238 -9.47 2.03 -10.58
C ALA A 238 -10.94 1.86 -10.17
N LEU A 239 -11.28 0.71 -9.58
CA LEU A 239 -12.64 0.41 -9.13
C LEU A 239 -13.10 1.36 -8.02
N PHE A 240 -12.26 1.59 -7.00
CA PHE A 240 -12.54 2.55 -5.93
C PHE A 240 -12.73 3.97 -6.47
N THR A 241 -11.80 4.43 -7.30
CA THR A 241 -11.83 5.79 -7.86
C THR A 241 -13.08 6.01 -8.70
N LEU A 242 -13.41 5.07 -9.58
CA LEU A 242 -14.62 5.14 -10.40
C LEU A 242 -15.89 5.13 -9.54
N ALA A 243 -15.99 4.25 -8.56
CA ALA A 243 -17.14 4.19 -7.67
C ALA A 243 -17.32 5.48 -6.87
N ALA A 244 -16.24 6.00 -6.29
CA ALA A 244 -16.26 7.20 -5.48
C ALA A 244 -16.64 8.44 -6.33
N THR A 245 -16.01 8.64 -7.48
CA THR A 245 -16.27 9.80 -8.33
C THR A 245 -17.67 9.77 -8.95
N ASN A 246 -18.20 8.60 -9.32
CA ASN A 246 -19.55 8.46 -9.86
C ASN A 246 -20.62 8.71 -8.80
N LEU A 247 -20.46 8.16 -7.58
CA LEU A 247 -21.50 8.21 -6.56
C LEU A 247 -21.46 9.47 -5.71
N VAL A 248 -20.27 9.91 -5.29
CA VAL A 248 -20.09 11.05 -4.37
C VAL A 248 -19.78 12.34 -5.14
N GLY A 249 -19.03 12.21 -6.24
CA GLY A 249 -18.55 13.35 -7.01
C GLY A 249 -17.24 13.93 -6.48
N ILE A 250 -16.39 14.37 -7.43
CA ILE A 250 -15.02 14.84 -7.12
C ILE A 250 -15.00 16.07 -6.19
N GLY A 251 -16.00 16.96 -6.28
CA GLY A 251 -16.08 18.17 -5.47
C GLY A 251 -16.08 17.88 -3.97
N ALA A 252 -16.90 16.92 -3.52
CA ALA A 252 -16.98 16.55 -2.10
C ALA A 252 -15.79 15.66 -1.68
N LEU A 253 -15.26 14.85 -2.59
CA LEU A 253 -14.18 13.91 -2.28
C LEU A 253 -12.83 14.60 -2.04
N LYS A 254 -12.49 15.62 -2.86
CA LYS A 254 -11.19 16.31 -2.81
C LYS A 254 -10.95 17.06 -1.50
N ASP A 255 -12.03 17.51 -0.85
CA ASP A 255 -11.97 18.27 0.40
C ASP A 255 -12.07 17.39 1.65
N SER A 256 -12.22 16.07 1.47
CA SER A 256 -12.32 15.09 2.56
C SER A 256 -10.98 14.39 2.83
N PRO A 257 -10.52 14.34 4.09
CA PRO A 257 -9.36 13.52 4.46
C PRO A 257 -9.66 12.01 4.44
N VAL A 258 -10.94 11.62 4.31
CA VAL A 258 -11.41 10.24 4.39
C VAL A 258 -12.45 9.92 3.29
N PRO A 259 -12.06 10.02 2.01
CA PRO A 259 -12.98 9.86 0.89
C PRO A 259 -13.66 8.48 0.86
N GLN A 260 -13.01 7.43 1.35
CA GLN A 260 -13.58 6.10 1.49
C GLN A 260 -14.79 6.07 2.46
N MET A 261 -14.79 6.90 3.49
CA MET A 261 -15.93 7.00 4.42
C MET A 261 -17.15 7.63 3.74
N LEU A 262 -16.91 8.61 2.84
CA LEU A 262 -17.98 9.22 2.05
C LEU A 262 -18.59 8.22 1.06
N LEU A 263 -17.75 7.40 0.39
CA LEU A 263 -18.21 6.31 -0.45
C LEU A 263 -19.09 5.33 0.32
N GLY A 264 -18.61 4.88 1.50
CA GLY A 264 -19.37 3.98 2.38
C GLY A 264 -20.72 4.56 2.76
N ARG A 265 -20.75 5.85 3.19
CA ARG A 265 -21.97 6.57 3.54
C ARG A 265 -22.95 6.65 2.37
N ALA A 266 -22.48 6.98 1.18
CA ALA A 266 -23.29 7.11 -0.01
C ALA A 266 -23.86 5.75 -0.49
N THR A 267 -23.11 4.64 -0.27
CA THR A 267 -23.52 3.31 -0.73
C THR A 267 -24.49 2.62 0.24
N LEU A 268 -24.20 2.59 1.54
CA LEU A 268 -24.91 1.80 2.56
C LEU A 268 -25.27 2.63 3.81
N GLY A 269 -25.22 3.96 3.74
CA GLY A 269 -25.53 4.83 4.86
C GLY A 269 -24.62 4.60 6.06
N GLY A 270 -25.19 4.54 7.26
CA GLY A 270 -24.42 4.33 8.51
C GLY A 270 -23.67 2.99 8.56
N ALA A 271 -24.26 1.92 8.01
CA ALA A 271 -23.60 0.61 7.94
C ALA A 271 -22.35 0.67 7.04
N GLY A 272 -22.41 1.40 5.91
CA GLY A 272 -21.27 1.62 5.04
C GLY A 272 -20.15 2.42 5.70
N VAL A 273 -20.50 3.40 6.55
CA VAL A 273 -19.52 4.15 7.34
C VAL A 273 -18.77 3.23 8.30
N ILE A 274 -19.47 2.40 9.06
CA ILE A 274 -18.82 1.44 9.99
C ILE A 274 -17.98 0.42 9.23
N TRP A 275 -18.48 -0.09 8.11
CA TRP A 275 -17.72 -1.00 7.25
C TRP A 275 -16.40 -0.36 6.79
N MET A 276 -16.47 0.86 6.26
CA MET A 276 -15.27 1.55 5.77
C MET A 276 -14.31 1.97 6.90
N LEU A 277 -14.82 2.23 8.11
CA LEU A 277 -13.97 2.41 9.28
C LEU A 277 -13.16 1.14 9.56
N ILE A 278 -13.81 -0.02 9.63
CA ILE A 278 -13.12 -1.31 9.85
C ILE A 278 -12.08 -1.56 8.76
N ALA A 279 -12.43 -1.31 7.50
CA ALA A 279 -11.51 -1.43 6.38
C ALA A 279 -10.30 -0.48 6.52
N THR A 280 -10.54 0.77 6.96
CA THR A 280 -9.46 1.75 7.20
C THR A 280 -8.58 1.36 8.40
N LEU A 281 -9.13 0.77 9.45
CA LEU A 281 -8.32 0.21 10.54
C LEU A 281 -7.43 -0.94 10.05
N PHE A 282 -7.90 -1.76 9.12
CA PHE A 282 -7.07 -2.81 8.49
C PHE A 282 -5.92 -2.22 7.69
N THR A 283 -6.10 -1.06 7.00
CA THR A 283 -4.96 -0.40 6.34
C THR A 283 -3.89 -0.01 7.35
N GLY A 284 -4.26 0.60 8.47
CA GLY A 284 -3.30 0.94 9.53
C GLY A 284 -2.55 -0.29 10.05
N VAL A 285 -3.28 -1.38 10.35
CA VAL A 285 -2.66 -2.62 10.85
C VAL A 285 -1.65 -3.16 9.83
N MET A 286 -2.01 -3.28 8.55
CA MET A 286 -1.12 -3.87 7.55
C MET A 286 0.06 -2.96 7.19
N THR A 287 -0.16 -1.63 7.12
CA THR A 287 0.91 -0.66 6.81
C THR A 287 1.93 -0.63 7.95
N PHE A 288 1.48 -0.57 9.21
CA PHE A 288 2.39 -0.55 10.36
C PHE A 288 3.12 -1.89 10.53
N ASN A 289 2.39 -3.00 10.40
CA ASN A 289 2.97 -4.35 10.51
C ASN A 289 4.03 -4.60 9.44
N GLY A 290 3.73 -4.33 8.18
CA GLY A 290 4.67 -4.51 7.08
C GLY A 290 5.83 -3.51 7.14
N GLY A 291 5.57 -2.25 7.54
CA GLY A 291 6.60 -1.25 7.75
C GLY A 291 7.60 -1.66 8.84
N PHE A 292 7.14 -2.18 9.99
CA PHE A 292 8.01 -2.72 11.03
C PHE A 292 8.81 -3.93 10.54
N ALA A 293 8.15 -4.86 9.82
CA ALA A 293 8.83 -6.01 9.25
C ALA A 293 9.95 -5.58 8.31
N THR A 294 9.69 -4.67 7.38
CA THR A 294 10.65 -4.17 6.40
C THR A 294 11.77 -3.35 7.06
N ALA A 295 11.42 -2.35 7.88
CA ALA A 295 12.40 -1.47 8.52
C ALA A 295 13.36 -2.23 9.44
N SER A 296 12.85 -3.22 10.20
CA SER A 296 13.70 -4.02 11.07
C SER A 296 14.75 -4.85 10.30
N ARG A 297 14.47 -5.30 9.07
CA ARG A 297 15.45 -6.02 8.22
C ARG A 297 16.49 -5.08 7.66
N PHE A 298 16.11 -3.87 7.27
CA PHE A 298 17.07 -2.84 6.88
C PHE A 298 18.04 -2.46 8.01
N LEU A 299 17.54 -2.40 9.26
CA LEU A 299 18.39 -2.08 10.42
C LEU A 299 19.25 -3.27 10.86
N TYR A 300 18.80 -4.51 10.61
CA TYR A 300 19.54 -5.73 10.93
C TYR A 300 20.71 -5.96 9.97
N ALA A 301 20.54 -5.65 8.70
CA ALA A 301 21.51 -5.90 7.62
C ALA A 301 22.53 -4.76 7.44
#